data_bf442445364d3483d413dde5444b2c49
#
_entry.id   bf442445364d3483d413dde5444b2c49
#
_cell.length_a   1.000
_cell.length_b   1.000
_cell.length_c   1.000
_cell.angle_alpha   90.00
_cell.angle_beta   90.00
_cell.angle_gamma   90.00
#
_symmetry.space_group_name_H-M   'P 1'
#
loop_
_entity.id
_entity.type
_entity.pdbx_description
1 polymer ?
#
loop_
_entity_poly.entity_id
_entity_poly.type
_entity_poly.pdbx_seq_one_letter_code
_entity_poly.pdbx_strand_id
1 'polypeptide(L)'
;MKQSTLLLSALLTLTACQKETTTDLDPSQQHTWWKEAVVYQIYPRSYADSDGDGVGDLRGIIQHLDYIQSLGVDVVWLNPIFPSPNDDNGYDVSDYTAIMSDFGTMQDFDELLAGMHQRGIRLILDLVVNHSSDEHPWFQESRKSRNNPYRDY
;
A
#
# COMPACT_ATOMS: atom_id res chain seq x y z
N MET A 1 -11.71 74.93 16.40
CA MET A 1 -12.66 73.88 16.16
C MET A 1 -12.23 73.18 14.87
N LYS A 2 -11.53 72.00 14.93
CA LYS A 2 -11.12 71.20 13.77
C LYS A 2 -11.79 69.84 13.89
N GLN A 3 -12.70 69.59 12.96
CA GLN A 3 -13.35 68.28 12.84
C GLN A 3 -12.39 67.30 12.12
N SER A 4 -12.08 66.20 12.78
CA SER A 4 -11.32 65.06 12.16
C SER A 4 -12.30 64.06 11.68
N THR A 5 -12.33 63.85 10.36
CA THR A 5 -13.13 62.84 9.69
C THR A 5 -12.36 61.53 9.70
N LEU A 6 -12.86 60.51 10.41
CA LEU A 6 -12.35 59.13 10.32
C LEU A 6 -12.91 58.47 9.06
N LEU A 7 -12.03 58.11 8.15
CA LEU A 7 -12.31 57.22 7.03
C LEU A 7 -12.17 55.77 7.49
N LEU A 8 -13.31 55.08 7.56
CA LEU A 8 -13.36 53.63 7.84
C LEU A 8 -13.20 52.89 6.54
N SER A 9 -12.00 52.29 6.33
CA SER A 9 -11.70 51.46 5.16
C SER A 9 -12.20 50.04 5.41
N ALA A 10 -13.30 49.65 4.76
CA ALA A 10 -13.81 48.31 4.79
C ALA A 10 -13.04 47.45 3.80
N LEU A 11 -12.22 46.52 4.31
CA LEU A 11 -11.50 45.52 3.54
C LEU A 11 -12.46 44.34 3.23
N LEU A 12 -13.03 44.32 2.02
CA LEU A 12 -13.77 43.15 1.52
C LEU A 12 -12.77 42.02 1.17
N THR A 13 -12.70 41.00 2.00
CA THR A 13 -12.05 39.76 1.65
C THR A 13 -12.95 38.96 0.71
N LEU A 14 -12.63 38.97 -0.57
CA LEU A 14 -13.20 38.06 -1.57
C LEU A 14 -12.63 36.66 -1.34
N THR A 15 -13.38 35.81 -0.67
CA THR A 15 -13.13 34.37 -0.62
C THR A 15 -13.51 33.79 -2.00
N ALA A 16 -12.53 33.65 -2.87
CA ALA A 16 -12.71 32.92 -4.11
C ALA A 16 -12.88 31.43 -3.76
N CYS A 17 -14.12 30.95 -3.88
CA CYS A 17 -14.42 29.53 -3.92
C CYS A 17 -13.75 28.96 -5.19
N GLN A 18 -12.57 28.34 -5.05
CA GLN A 18 -12.01 27.55 -6.13
C GLN A 18 -12.91 26.32 -6.31
N LYS A 19 -13.72 26.38 -7.36
CA LYS A 19 -14.43 25.23 -7.87
C LYS A 19 -13.37 24.29 -8.39
N GLU A 20 -13.13 23.16 -7.70
CA GLU A 20 -12.37 22.07 -8.28
C GLU A 20 -13.07 21.65 -9.56
N THR A 21 -12.50 22.04 -10.69
CA THR A 21 -12.88 21.49 -11.99
C THR A 21 -12.37 20.06 -12.00
N THR A 22 -13.23 19.11 -11.64
CA THR A 22 -13.09 17.74 -12.11
C THR A 22 -13.17 17.80 -13.63
N THR A 23 -12.02 17.82 -14.28
CA THR A 23 -11.96 17.56 -15.71
C THR A 23 -12.42 16.14 -15.90
N ASP A 24 -13.67 15.96 -16.33
CA ASP A 24 -14.12 14.71 -16.93
C ASP A 24 -13.24 14.47 -18.16
N LEU A 25 -12.17 13.72 -17.96
CA LEU A 25 -11.32 13.27 -19.06
C LEU A 25 -12.19 12.39 -19.95
N ASP A 26 -12.24 12.72 -21.22
CA ASP A 26 -12.84 11.88 -22.28
C ASP A 26 -12.35 10.43 -22.05
N PRO A 27 -13.24 9.45 -21.86
CA PRO A 27 -12.85 8.05 -21.65
C PRO A 27 -11.92 7.50 -22.73
N SER A 28 -11.95 8.06 -23.95
CA SER A 28 -11.05 7.71 -25.06
C SER A 28 -9.63 8.26 -24.87
N GLN A 29 -9.44 9.24 -23.96
CA GLN A 29 -8.16 9.88 -23.63
C GLN A 29 -7.60 9.38 -22.29
N GLN A 30 -8.25 8.41 -21.62
CA GLN A 30 -7.66 7.78 -20.46
C GLN A 30 -6.40 7.03 -20.88
N HIS A 31 -5.27 7.69 -20.65
CA HIS A 31 -3.95 7.07 -20.83
C HIS A 31 -3.90 5.81 -19.96
N THR A 32 -3.90 4.65 -20.59
CA THR A 32 -3.87 3.37 -19.92
C THR A 32 -2.45 3.09 -19.45
N TRP A 33 -2.02 3.86 -18.43
CA TRP A 33 -0.66 3.87 -17.88
C TRP A 33 -0.08 2.47 -17.63
N TRP A 34 -0.94 1.51 -17.26
CA TRP A 34 -0.50 0.13 -16.97
C TRP A 34 -0.03 -0.64 -18.20
N LYS A 35 -0.35 -0.19 -19.43
CA LYS A 35 0.13 -0.84 -20.66
C LYS A 35 1.59 -0.56 -20.97
N GLU A 36 2.11 0.53 -20.41
CA GLU A 36 3.48 1.01 -20.63
C GLU A 36 4.32 0.93 -19.37
N ALA A 37 3.67 0.64 -18.21
CA ALA A 37 4.32 0.61 -16.91
C ALA A 37 5.35 -0.51 -16.81
N VAL A 38 6.51 -0.16 -16.27
CA VAL A 38 7.55 -1.11 -15.86
C VAL A 38 7.26 -1.57 -14.45
N VAL A 39 7.00 -2.86 -14.26
CA VAL A 39 6.71 -3.48 -12.98
C VAL A 39 7.96 -4.19 -12.46
N TYR A 40 8.38 -3.86 -11.24
CA TYR A 40 9.49 -4.51 -10.54
C TYR A 40 8.94 -5.37 -9.40
N GLN A 41 9.12 -6.68 -9.51
CA GLN A 41 8.69 -7.63 -8.48
C GLN A 41 9.74 -7.73 -7.38
N ILE A 42 9.29 -7.71 -6.13
CA ILE A 42 10.13 -7.93 -4.94
C ILE A 42 9.57 -9.10 -4.13
N TYR A 43 10.41 -10.10 -3.86
CA TYR A 43 10.17 -11.09 -2.81
C TYR A 43 10.85 -10.59 -1.53
N PRO A 44 10.11 -10.09 -0.54
CA PRO A 44 10.70 -9.39 0.62
C PRO A 44 11.75 -10.20 1.33
N ARG A 45 11.47 -11.47 1.62
CA ARG A 45 12.35 -12.40 2.35
C ARG A 45 13.78 -12.46 1.82
N SER A 46 13.99 -12.29 0.50
CA SER A 46 15.29 -12.40 -0.13
C SER A 46 15.84 -11.08 -0.69
N TYR A 47 15.16 -9.96 -0.45
CA TYR A 47 15.55 -8.69 -1.07
C TYR A 47 16.63 -7.96 -0.29
N ALA A 48 16.35 -7.60 0.95
CA ALA A 48 17.30 -6.90 1.82
C ALA A 48 16.92 -7.10 3.29
N ASP A 49 17.86 -7.59 4.06
CA ASP A 49 17.79 -7.81 5.49
C ASP A 49 18.27 -6.53 6.20
N SER A 50 17.43 -5.89 7.00
CA SER A 50 17.76 -4.62 7.64
C SER A 50 18.31 -4.77 9.05
N ASP A 51 18.07 -5.89 9.73
CA ASP A 51 18.43 -6.12 11.12
C ASP A 51 19.45 -7.25 11.33
N GLY A 52 19.78 -8.00 10.28
CA GLY A 52 20.85 -9.00 10.30
C GLY A 52 20.39 -10.38 10.78
N ASP A 53 19.09 -10.68 10.75
CA ASP A 53 18.54 -11.97 11.13
C ASP A 53 18.59 -13.04 10.00
N GLY A 54 18.97 -12.64 8.80
CA GLY A 54 19.05 -13.50 7.62
C GLY A 54 17.77 -13.50 6.78
N VAL A 55 16.76 -12.73 7.14
CA VAL A 55 15.49 -12.59 6.43
C VAL A 55 15.34 -11.16 5.93
N GLY A 56 15.06 -10.99 4.64
CA GLY A 56 14.74 -9.67 4.10
C GLY A 56 13.39 -9.17 4.60
N ASP A 57 13.26 -7.86 4.77
CA ASP A 57 12.13 -7.22 5.44
C ASP A 57 11.69 -5.91 4.77
N LEU A 58 10.58 -5.32 5.23
CA LEU A 58 10.06 -4.06 4.69
C LEU A 58 11.01 -2.89 4.92
N ARG A 59 11.74 -2.87 6.03
CA ARG A 59 12.76 -1.86 6.32
C ARG A 59 13.91 -1.93 5.33
N GLY A 60 14.34 -3.13 4.97
CA GLY A 60 15.34 -3.34 3.92
C GLY A 60 14.89 -2.77 2.57
N ILE A 61 13.62 -2.94 2.23
CA ILE A 61 13.06 -2.34 1.00
C ILE A 61 13.05 -0.81 1.11
N ILE A 62 12.62 -0.25 2.27
CA ILE A 62 12.59 1.21 2.52
C ILE A 62 14.00 1.81 2.32
N GLN A 63 15.02 1.17 2.85
CA GLN A 63 16.43 1.63 2.71
C GLN A 63 16.91 1.67 1.26
N HIS A 64 16.24 0.93 0.36
CA HIS A 64 16.62 0.84 -1.05
C HIS A 64 15.66 1.58 -2.01
N LEU A 65 14.74 2.41 -1.50
CA LEU A 65 13.78 3.11 -2.34
C LEU A 65 14.41 4.03 -3.40
N ASP A 66 15.52 4.69 -3.07
CA ASP A 66 16.23 5.55 -4.03
C ASP A 66 16.86 4.73 -5.15
N TYR A 67 17.39 3.55 -4.83
CA TYR A 67 17.85 2.60 -5.83
C TYR A 67 16.72 2.13 -6.73
N ILE A 68 15.58 1.70 -6.16
CA ILE A 68 14.41 1.27 -6.91
C ILE A 68 13.93 2.39 -7.85
N GLN A 69 13.87 3.64 -7.36
CA GLN A 69 13.52 4.80 -8.17
C GLN A 69 14.50 4.99 -9.33
N SER A 70 15.81 4.79 -9.10
CA SER A 70 16.83 4.94 -10.12
C SER A 70 16.72 3.95 -11.28
N LEU A 71 16.04 2.83 -11.08
CA LEU A 71 15.75 1.84 -12.12
C LEU A 71 14.68 2.32 -13.11
N GLY A 72 13.97 3.43 -12.80
CA GLY A 72 12.91 3.96 -13.67
C GLY A 72 11.65 3.11 -13.69
N VAL A 73 11.35 2.39 -12.60
CA VAL A 73 10.14 1.56 -12.48
C VAL A 73 8.93 2.41 -12.09
N ASP A 74 7.77 2.04 -12.60
CA ASP A 74 6.50 2.73 -12.33
C ASP A 74 5.74 2.06 -11.20
N VAL A 75 5.95 0.77 -11.01
CA VAL A 75 5.22 -0.07 -10.07
C VAL A 75 6.17 -1.05 -9.39
N VAL A 76 6.03 -1.19 -8.08
CA VAL A 76 6.58 -2.31 -7.33
C VAL A 76 5.45 -3.28 -7.01
N TRP A 77 5.68 -4.56 -7.29
CA TRP A 77 4.81 -5.66 -6.89
C TRP A 77 5.50 -6.47 -5.80
N LEU A 78 4.91 -6.49 -4.59
CA LEU A 78 5.39 -7.32 -3.49
C LEU A 78 4.72 -8.69 -3.52
N ASN A 79 5.53 -9.74 -3.41
CA ASN A 79 5.04 -11.07 -3.04
C ASN A 79 4.36 -11.00 -1.66
N PRO A 80 3.58 -12.02 -1.26
CA PRO A 80 2.78 -11.96 -0.03
C PRO A 80 3.58 -11.54 1.20
N ILE A 81 3.03 -10.60 1.95
CA ILE A 81 3.61 -10.06 3.19
C ILE A 81 2.74 -10.36 4.42
N PHE A 82 1.69 -11.14 4.23
CA PHE A 82 0.74 -11.53 5.27
C PHE A 82 1.31 -12.65 6.15
N PRO A 83 0.85 -12.80 7.41
CA PRO A 83 1.17 -13.95 8.25
C PRO A 83 0.90 -15.27 7.54
N SER A 84 1.87 -16.16 7.63
CA SER A 84 1.89 -17.47 6.97
C SER A 84 2.80 -18.40 7.75
N PRO A 85 2.50 -19.72 7.87
CA PRO A 85 3.45 -20.72 8.35
C PRO A 85 4.64 -20.95 7.40
N ASN A 86 4.63 -20.35 6.19
CA ASN A 86 5.66 -20.47 5.16
C ASN A 86 5.82 -21.86 4.54
N ASP A 87 4.81 -22.69 4.58
CA ASP A 87 4.82 -23.99 3.90
C ASP A 87 4.78 -23.81 2.38
N ASP A 88 4.26 -22.69 1.90
CA ASP A 88 4.21 -22.28 0.49
C ASP A 88 4.75 -20.85 0.27
N ASN A 89 5.87 -20.52 0.90
CA ASN A 89 6.60 -19.24 0.69
C ASN A 89 5.73 -17.98 0.87
N GLY A 90 4.74 -17.99 1.78
CA GLY A 90 3.83 -16.90 2.05
C GLY A 90 2.50 -16.97 1.31
N TYR A 91 2.32 -17.92 0.37
CA TYR A 91 1.05 -18.11 -0.34
C TYR A 91 0.02 -18.93 0.45
N ASP A 92 0.38 -19.43 1.61
CA ASP A 92 -0.45 -20.11 2.61
C ASP A 92 -0.84 -19.13 3.72
N VAL A 93 -1.64 -18.12 3.37
CA VAL A 93 -1.98 -16.99 4.25
C VAL A 93 -2.84 -17.45 5.43
N SER A 94 -2.38 -17.15 6.65
CA SER A 94 -3.11 -17.45 7.90
C SER A 94 -3.87 -16.25 8.46
N ASP A 95 -3.51 -15.01 8.06
CA ASP A 95 -4.21 -13.77 8.42
C ASP A 95 -4.04 -12.73 7.30
N TYR A 96 -5.14 -12.29 6.68
CA TYR A 96 -5.13 -11.27 5.61
C TYR A 96 -5.11 -9.83 6.15
N THR A 97 -5.11 -9.63 7.46
CA THR A 97 -5.28 -8.30 8.08
C THR A 97 -4.03 -7.78 8.79
N ALA A 98 -2.95 -8.55 8.78
CA ALA A 98 -1.69 -8.21 9.45
C ALA A 98 -0.49 -8.34 8.51
N ILE A 99 0.64 -7.80 8.93
CA ILE A 99 1.95 -8.03 8.32
C ILE A 99 2.62 -9.19 9.06
N MET A 100 3.30 -10.08 8.32
CA MET A 100 4.10 -11.16 8.89
C MET A 100 5.21 -10.57 9.76
N SER A 101 5.39 -11.10 10.97
CA SER A 101 6.36 -10.57 11.95
C SER A 101 7.79 -10.52 11.43
N ASP A 102 8.19 -11.48 10.59
CA ASP A 102 9.52 -11.52 9.97
C ASP A 102 9.74 -10.33 9.02
N PHE A 103 8.67 -9.76 8.46
CA PHE A 103 8.77 -8.65 7.52
C PHE A 103 8.60 -7.29 8.18
N GLY A 104 8.17 -7.22 9.44
CA GLY A 104 7.97 -5.99 10.18
C GLY A 104 6.54 -5.77 10.65
N THR A 105 6.11 -4.52 10.67
CA THR A 105 4.84 -4.06 11.23
C THR A 105 3.97 -3.36 10.18
N MET A 106 2.70 -3.11 10.52
CA MET A 106 1.83 -2.27 9.71
C MET A 106 2.38 -0.85 9.56
N GLN A 107 3.07 -0.33 10.58
CA GLN A 107 3.74 0.98 10.50
C GLN A 107 4.87 0.98 9.47
N ASP A 108 5.64 -0.10 9.37
CA ASP A 108 6.68 -0.25 8.35
C ASP A 108 6.08 -0.30 6.95
N PHE A 109 4.93 -0.98 6.81
CA PHE A 109 4.19 -0.98 5.55
C PHE A 109 3.69 0.41 5.15
N ASP A 110 3.11 1.16 6.09
CA ASP A 110 2.65 2.54 5.85
C ASP A 110 3.81 3.45 5.44
N GLU A 111 4.98 3.30 6.07
CA GLU A 111 6.20 4.05 5.72
C GLU A 111 6.69 3.67 4.32
N LEU A 112 6.71 2.38 3.99
CA LEU A 112 7.07 1.90 2.65
C LEU A 112 6.15 2.47 1.58
N LEU A 113 4.83 2.39 1.80
CA LEU A 113 3.82 2.91 0.87
C LEU A 113 3.98 4.42 0.64
N ALA A 114 4.14 5.18 1.73
CA ALA A 114 4.39 6.62 1.65
C ALA A 114 5.69 6.94 0.91
N GLY A 115 6.76 6.20 1.19
CA GLY A 115 8.07 6.37 0.55
C GLY A 115 8.04 6.09 -0.96
N MET A 116 7.30 5.06 -1.39
CA MET A 116 7.07 4.76 -2.80
C MET A 116 6.26 5.85 -3.49
N HIS A 117 5.15 6.29 -2.88
CA HIS A 117 4.30 7.34 -3.44
C HIS A 117 5.05 8.67 -3.60
N GLN A 118 5.90 9.06 -2.63
CA GLN A 118 6.76 10.25 -2.73
C GLN A 118 7.71 10.21 -3.94
N ARG A 119 8.04 9.01 -4.43
CA ARG A 119 8.91 8.78 -5.59
C ARG A 119 8.13 8.53 -6.89
N GLY A 120 6.80 8.66 -6.85
CA GLY A 120 5.94 8.40 -8.00
C GLY A 120 5.77 6.90 -8.33
N ILE A 121 6.19 6.00 -7.44
CA ILE A 121 6.09 4.55 -7.61
C ILE A 121 4.77 4.06 -7.02
N ARG A 122 4.02 3.27 -7.76
CA ARG A 122 2.82 2.58 -7.27
C ARG A 122 3.18 1.26 -6.61
N LEU A 123 2.40 0.85 -5.62
CA LEU A 123 2.55 -0.44 -4.95
C LEU A 123 1.39 -1.37 -5.33
N ILE A 124 1.73 -2.61 -5.67
CA ILE A 124 0.80 -3.73 -5.85
C ILE A 124 1.17 -4.82 -4.84
N LEU A 125 0.18 -5.38 -4.19
CA LEU A 125 0.33 -6.57 -3.34
C LEU A 125 -0.24 -7.78 -4.05
N ASP A 126 0.32 -8.95 -3.78
CA ASP A 126 -0.28 -10.22 -4.18
C ASP A 126 -1.66 -10.39 -3.54
N LEU A 127 -2.62 -10.80 -4.33
CA LEU A 127 -3.98 -11.12 -3.89
C LEU A 127 -4.17 -12.64 -3.87
N VAL A 128 -3.85 -13.26 -2.73
CA VAL A 128 -3.98 -14.71 -2.53
C VAL A 128 -5.41 -15.05 -2.14
N VAL A 129 -6.31 -15.24 -3.12
CA VAL A 129 -7.74 -15.49 -2.89
C VAL A 129 -8.23 -16.85 -3.36
N ASN A 130 -7.32 -17.68 -3.91
CA ASN A 130 -7.68 -19.02 -4.35
C ASN A 130 -7.85 -19.99 -3.17
N HIS A 131 -7.08 -19.79 -2.12
CA HIS A 131 -7.05 -20.62 -0.90
C HIS A 131 -6.55 -19.81 0.28
N SER A 132 -6.64 -20.36 1.47
CA SER A 132 -5.99 -19.88 2.69
C SER A 132 -5.10 -20.99 3.26
N SER A 133 -4.26 -20.65 4.24
CA SER A 133 -3.55 -21.62 5.06
C SER A 133 -4.55 -22.54 5.80
N ASP A 134 -4.14 -23.76 6.06
CA ASP A 134 -4.86 -24.64 6.98
C ASP A 134 -4.78 -24.16 8.44
N GLU A 135 -3.88 -23.21 8.75
CA GLU A 135 -3.82 -22.50 10.02
C GLU A 135 -4.77 -21.30 10.09
N HIS A 136 -5.36 -20.87 8.95
CA HIS A 136 -6.30 -19.76 8.94
C HIS A 136 -7.54 -20.10 9.80
N PRO A 137 -8.06 -19.17 10.64
CA PRO A 137 -9.23 -19.41 11.48
C PRO A 137 -10.46 -19.93 10.71
N TRP A 138 -10.66 -19.49 9.48
CA TRP A 138 -11.76 -20.01 8.63
C TRP A 138 -11.63 -21.50 8.40
N PHE A 139 -10.47 -21.97 8.01
CA PHE A 139 -10.21 -23.40 7.80
C PHE A 139 -10.31 -24.18 9.11
N GLN A 140 -9.67 -23.66 10.17
CA GLN A 140 -9.69 -24.30 11.48
C GLN A 140 -11.11 -24.47 12.02
N GLU A 141 -11.99 -23.48 11.81
CA GLU A 141 -13.40 -23.57 12.19
C GLU A 141 -14.16 -24.53 11.24
N SER A 142 -13.98 -24.39 9.92
CA SER A 142 -14.72 -25.20 8.94
C SER A 142 -14.52 -26.70 9.11
N ARG A 143 -13.31 -27.13 9.52
CA ARG A 143 -12.98 -28.57 9.70
C ARG A 143 -13.58 -29.20 10.96
N LYS A 144 -14.07 -28.41 11.93
CA LYS A 144 -14.56 -28.95 13.22
C LYS A 144 -15.84 -29.77 13.09
N SER A 145 -16.78 -29.37 12.25
CA SER A 145 -18.03 -30.11 12.03
C SER A 145 -18.71 -29.75 10.72
N ARG A 146 -19.67 -30.59 10.28
CA ARG A 146 -20.51 -30.31 9.11
C ARG A 146 -21.53 -29.21 9.38
N ASN A 147 -21.91 -28.97 10.64
CA ASN A 147 -22.83 -27.92 11.09
C ASN A 147 -22.03 -26.75 11.65
N ASN A 148 -21.36 -26.01 10.80
CA ASN A 148 -20.48 -24.91 11.16
C ASN A 148 -20.69 -23.75 10.17
N PRO A 149 -20.78 -22.48 10.63
CA PRO A 149 -20.97 -21.33 9.75
C PRO A 149 -19.88 -21.16 8.68
N TYR A 150 -18.70 -21.70 8.93
CA TYR A 150 -17.55 -21.64 8.02
C TYR A 150 -17.39 -22.86 7.14
N ARG A 151 -18.38 -23.81 7.15
CA ARG A 151 -18.25 -25.10 6.46
C ARG A 151 -18.05 -24.96 4.95
N ASP A 152 -18.60 -23.94 4.35
CA ASP A 152 -18.61 -23.70 2.91
C ASP A 152 -17.56 -22.62 2.48
N TYR A 153 -16.65 -22.29 3.39
CA TYR A 153 -15.52 -21.40 3.09
C TYR A 153 -14.46 -22.14 2.29
#